data_4340fe233b62b96179306edcb456eb3e
#
_entry.id   4340fe233b62b96179306edcb456eb3e
#
_cell.length_a   1.000
_cell.length_b   1.000
_cell.length_c   1.000
_cell.angle_alpha   90.00
_cell.angle_beta   90.00
_cell.angle_gamma   90.00
#
_symmetry.space_group_name_H-M   'P 1'
#
loop_
_entity.id
_entity.type
_entity.pdbx_description
1 polymer ?
#
loop_
_entity_poly.entity_id
_entity_poly.type
_entity_poly.pdbx_seq_one_letter_code
_entity_poly.pdbx_strand_id
1 'polypeptide(L)'
;MTATDTEIKKTARLKEIMQIMSQHHFVSNFYHQTNPEEVCQALQELGPTFIKLGQILSTRSDLVSPAYTKALRKLQDKVKVDDFASVQATFTAQTGKQLAEVFASFDHEPFASASIGQVHHATLKNRTPVVVKIQHPAVGKLVNTDLALLRKAVVLFKYVPQERAVVDLNKVIDELSASLLGEVNTLEEAHNGEEFYQLNNGDGVIRVPKVYLDYCAPKILVNEAMEGKSIRYLFDKSGDEQVEDRKHAIALTLVNNFLKQVFEDHYFHADPHPGNILIHEVQAGDAAENEMMTTKHLDKQFGKVALDYQQQTELPPYRIIYLDFGMMGRLTPTMADSIASVVIALNTKDIRKIGRALLTICNQNGPVDETKFFNELGTFIKPYFSTGLGEINFPVMLYQIIQLCQQNHLQMKPEVTMLIKAFGTLEGSIAKLDPSLSMLEVAQTFGRSYFKRKFNWRSTLDQGILNAVFAGQAITKFPEKLNDLIDTVVSGNTKVDIQYKEQNVVLKQLERLVNRLIVAVVLAAVILGSSLLVEGSADHPHIYRLGVAGYIIAIAIIILLVLSEIIHRWKKRK
;
A
#
# COMPACT_ATOMS: atom_id res chain seq x y z
N MET A 1 -23.51 8.94 -37.81
CA MET A 1 -23.55 9.97 -36.76
C MET A 1 -22.74 9.42 -35.61
N THR A 2 -21.56 9.93 -35.45
CA THR A 2 -20.62 9.54 -34.37
C THR A 2 -21.29 9.79 -33.03
N ALA A 3 -21.35 8.78 -32.19
CA ALA A 3 -21.77 8.89 -30.78
C ALA A 3 -20.91 9.96 -30.12
N THR A 4 -21.45 11.16 -30.04
CA THR A 4 -20.84 12.33 -29.42
C THR A 4 -20.62 11.95 -27.95
N ASP A 5 -19.37 11.81 -27.60
CA ASP A 5 -18.83 11.78 -26.26
C ASP A 5 -19.39 13.00 -25.50
N THR A 6 -20.50 12.81 -24.80
CA THR A 6 -21.24 13.88 -24.13
C THR A 6 -20.33 14.43 -23.02
N GLU A 7 -19.85 15.64 -23.20
CA GLU A 7 -19.03 16.32 -22.20
C GLU A 7 -19.86 16.52 -20.93
N ILE A 8 -19.52 15.78 -19.86
CA ILE A 8 -20.18 15.93 -18.56
C ILE A 8 -19.80 17.31 -18.02
N LYS A 9 -20.73 18.26 -18.09
CA LYS A 9 -20.51 19.60 -17.54
C LYS A 9 -20.32 19.48 -16.03
N LYS A 10 -19.12 19.77 -15.51
CA LYS A 10 -18.77 19.70 -14.09
C LYS A 10 -19.79 20.38 -13.18
N THR A 11 -20.39 21.48 -13.64
CA THR A 11 -21.43 22.21 -12.91
C THR A 11 -22.75 21.44 -12.82
N ALA A 12 -23.16 20.74 -13.87
CA ALA A 12 -24.36 19.89 -13.85
C ALA A 12 -24.17 18.69 -12.90
N ARG A 13 -23.01 18.04 -12.99
CA ARG A 13 -22.68 16.90 -12.11
C ARG A 13 -22.58 17.33 -10.63
N LEU A 14 -21.98 18.48 -10.35
CA LEU A 14 -21.94 19.03 -8.98
C LEU A 14 -23.36 19.28 -8.44
N LYS A 15 -24.25 19.85 -9.26
CA LYS A 15 -25.65 20.09 -8.87
C LYS A 15 -26.37 18.77 -8.56
N GLU A 16 -26.19 17.75 -9.38
CA GLU A 16 -26.76 16.41 -9.20
C GLU A 16 -26.25 15.79 -7.87
N ILE A 17 -24.93 15.82 -7.63
CA ILE A 17 -24.33 15.32 -6.38
C ILE A 17 -24.93 16.05 -5.17
N MET A 18 -25.00 17.37 -5.20
CA MET A 18 -25.56 18.15 -4.10
C MET A 18 -27.05 17.85 -3.87
N GLN A 19 -27.83 17.66 -4.94
CA GLN A 19 -29.25 17.32 -4.86
C GLN A 19 -29.45 15.96 -4.18
N ILE A 20 -28.77 14.90 -4.64
CA ILE A 20 -28.89 13.55 -4.07
C ILE A 20 -28.40 13.54 -2.62
N MET A 21 -27.26 14.17 -2.33
CA MET A 21 -26.74 14.27 -0.97
C MET A 21 -27.70 15.00 -0.02
N SER A 22 -28.40 16.02 -0.51
CA SER A 22 -29.40 16.75 0.26
C SER A 22 -30.67 15.92 0.49
N GLN A 23 -31.16 15.18 -0.53
CA GLN A 23 -32.35 14.33 -0.43
C GLN A 23 -32.19 13.25 0.63
N HIS A 24 -31.02 12.63 0.72
CA HIS A 24 -30.70 11.57 1.69
C HIS A 24 -30.08 12.09 2.99
N HIS A 25 -30.05 13.41 3.21
CA HIS A 25 -29.39 14.01 4.37
C HIS A 25 -27.98 13.46 4.62
N PHE A 26 -27.25 13.17 3.52
CA PHE A 26 -25.99 12.42 3.52
C PHE A 26 -24.97 12.97 4.50
N VAL A 27 -24.71 14.29 4.47
CA VAL A 27 -23.68 14.91 5.32
C VAL A 27 -24.03 14.78 6.80
N SER A 28 -25.29 15.00 7.18
CA SER A 28 -25.76 14.88 8.56
C SER A 28 -25.72 13.43 9.04
N ASN A 29 -26.26 12.51 8.23
CA ASN A 29 -26.28 11.10 8.55
C ASN A 29 -24.86 10.50 8.69
N PHE A 30 -23.96 10.85 7.76
CA PHE A 30 -22.58 10.39 7.79
C PHE A 30 -21.80 10.97 8.98
N TYR A 31 -21.96 12.25 9.27
CA TYR A 31 -21.28 12.91 10.40
C TYR A 31 -21.71 12.35 11.77
N HIS A 32 -23.01 12.14 11.97
CA HIS A 32 -23.56 11.60 13.22
C HIS A 32 -23.61 10.07 13.26
N GLN A 33 -23.18 9.40 12.19
CA GLN A 33 -23.23 7.93 12.04
C GLN A 33 -24.65 7.36 12.27
N THR A 34 -25.66 8.05 11.72
CA THR A 34 -27.08 7.68 11.76
C THR A 34 -27.58 7.27 10.38
N ASN A 35 -28.67 6.50 10.30
CA ASN A 35 -29.35 6.10 9.07
C ASN A 35 -28.41 5.57 7.96
N PRO A 36 -27.60 4.53 8.21
CA PRO A 36 -26.62 4.06 7.24
C PRO A 36 -27.24 3.60 5.90
N GLU A 37 -28.49 3.14 5.89
CA GLU A 37 -29.18 2.71 4.67
C GLU A 37 -29.46 3.89 3.73
N GLU A 38 -29.81 5.07 4.26
CA GLU A 38 -29.99 6.30 3.46
C GLU A 38 -28.67 6.73 2.80
N VAL A 39 -27.57 6.60 3.53
CA VAL A 39 -26.24 6.89 2.97
C VAL A 39 -25.88 5.89 1.87
N CYS A 40 -26.20 4.60 2.04
CA CYS A 40 -26.01 3.61 0.99
C CYS A 40 -26.83 3.92 -0.27
N GLN A 41 -28.10 4.34 -0.13
CA GLN A 41 -28.96 4.71 -1.26
C GLN A 41 -28.38 5.91 -2.00
N ALA A 42 -27.94 6.95 -1.28
CA ALA A 42 -27.29 8.09 -1.89
C ALA A 42 -26.06 7.70 -2.72
N LEU A 43 -25.20 6.81 -2.16
CA LEU A 43 -24.01 6.33 -2.86
C LEU A 43 -24.36 5.52 -4.12
N GLN A 44 -25.43 4.72 -4.09
CA GLN A 44 -25.92 3.96 -5.25
C GLN A 44 -26.48 4.88 -6.34
N GLU A 45 -27.28 5.88 -5.97
CA GLU A 45 -27.85 6.85 -6.91
C GLU A 45 -26.76 7.72 -7.55
N LEU A 46 -25.71 8.06 -6.81
CA LEU A 46 -24.56 8.82 -7.31
C LEU A 46 -23.71 8.04 -8.31
N GLY A 47 -23.80 6.70 -8.31
CA GLY A 47 -23.19 5.83 -9.29
C GLY A 47 -21.78 5.32 -8.94
N PRO A 48 -21.04 4.81 -9.95
CA PRO A 48 -19.86 3.93 -9.74
C PRO A 48 -18.79 4.52 -8.84
N THR A 49 -18.43 5.79 -9.01
CA THR A 49 -17.42 6.47 -8.18
C THR A 49 -17.77 6.44 -6.69
N PHE A 50 -19.05 6.71 -6.37
CA PHE A 50 -19.53 6.79 -4.99
C PHE A 50 -19.83 5.40 -4.40
N ILE A 51 -20.25 4.44 -5.22
CA ILE A 51 -20.35 3.02 -4.81
C ILE A 51 -18.98 2.52 -4.37
N LYS A 52 -17.94 2.78 -5.16
CA LYS A 52 -16.55 2.40 -4.82
C LYS A 52 -16.05 3.12 -3.56
N LEU A 53 -16.38 4.40 -3.40
CA LEU A 53 -16.11 5.14 -2.16
C LEU A 53 -16.74 4.43 -0.95
N GLY A 54 -18.00 4.03 -1.06
CA GLY A 54 -18.70 3.30 0.00
C GLY A 54 -18.07 1.94 0.30
N GLN A 55 -17.62 1.22 -0.72
CA GLN A 55 -16.89 -0.04 -0.57
C GLN A 55 -15.57 0.15 0.18
N ILE A 56 -14.78 1.17 -0.16
CA ILE A 56 -13.55 1.52 0.57
C ILE A 56 -13.88 1.87 2.02
N LEU A 57 -14.88 2.71 2.26
CA LEU A 57 -15.30 3.08 3.62
C LEU A 57 -15.78 1.86 4.42
N SER A 58 -16.39 0.86 3.78
CA SER A 58 -16.83 -0.39 4.44
C SER A 58 -15.69 -1.20 5.05
N THR A 59 -14.46 -0.99 4.60
CA THR A 59 -13.26 -1.65 5.13
C THR A 59 -12.54 -0.81 6.18
N ARG A 60 -12.95 0.44 6.37
CA ARG A 60 -12.32 1.44 7.23
C ARG A 60 -13.10 1.62 8.54
N SER A 61 -12.95 0.65 9.44
CA SER A 61 -13.56 0.71 10.79
C SER A 61 -13.04 1.85 11.68
N ASP A 62 -11.96 2.50 11.25
CA ASP A 62 -11.42 3.73 11.84
C ASP A 62 -12.24 4.98 11.46
N LEU A 63 -13.00 4.92 10.35
CA LEU A 63 -13.77 6.03 9.81
C LEU A 63 -15.27 5.90 10.02
N VAL A 64 -15.78 4.69 10.06
CA VAL A 64 -17.21 4.41 10.13
C VAL A 64 -17.55 3.40 11.22
N SER A 65 -18.73 3.55 11.81
CA SER A 65 -19.23 2.64 12.86
C SER A 65 -19.49 1.22 12.32
N PRO A 66 -19.57 0.20 13.18
CA PRO A 66 -19.91 -1.17 12.77
C PRO A 66 -21.25 -1.27 12.02
N ALA A 67 -22.24 -0.43 12.35
CA ALA A 67 -23.51 -0.36 11.66
C ALA A 67 -23.33 0.13 10.22
N TYR A 68 -22.53 1.18 10.01
CA TYR A 68 -22.15 1.69 8.69
C TYR A 68 -21.35 0.66 7.90
N THR A 69 -20.34 0.04 8.51
CA THR A 69 -19.57 -1.03 7.88
C THR A 69 -20.48 -2.14 7.34
N LYS A 70 -21.45 -2.59 8.16
CA LYS A 70 -22.41 -3.63 7.76
C LYS A 70 -23.32 -3.18 6.61
N ALA A 71 -23.80 -1.94 6.62
CA ALA A 71 -24.66 -1.40 5.58
C ALA A 71 -23.88 -1.19 4.27
N LEU A 72 -22.70 -0.55 4.34
CA LEU A 72 -21.86 -0.27 3.18
C LEU A 72 -21.35 -1.53 2.47
N ARG A 73 -21.15 -2.64 3.20
CA ARG A 73 -20.84 -3.95 2.60
C ARG A 73 -21.94 -4.51 1.69
N LYS A 74 -23.18 -4.00 1.80
CA LYS A 74 -24.29 -4.39 0.91
C LYS A 74 -24.27 -3.65 -0.42
N LEU A 75 -23.40 -2.62 -0.57
CA LEU A 75 -23.25 -1.90 -1.83
C LEU A 75 -22.76 -2.87 -2.91
N GLN A 76 -23.66 -3.18 -3.83
CA GLN A 76 -23.40 -4.06 -4.96
C GLN A 76 -23.22 -3.23 -6.21
N ASP A 77 -22.33 -3.68 -7.09
CA ASP A 77 -22.06 -3.08 -8.38
C ASP A 77 -23.16 -3.39 -9.43
N LYS A 78 -24.44 -3.40 -9.03
CA LYS A 78 -25.52 -3.57 -9.97
C LYS A 78 -25.75 -2.28 -10.73
N VAL A 79 -25.15 -2.20 -11.90
CA VAL A 79 -25.33 -1.08 -12.84
C VAL A 79 -26.26 -1.53 -13.97
N LYS A 80 -27.01 -0.58 -14.52
CA LYS A 80 -27.86 -0.81 -15.68
C LYS A 80 -27.00 -1.33 -16.85
N VAL A 81 -27.44 -2.42 -17.44
CA VAL A 81 -26.80 -3.00 -18.63
C VAL A 81 -26.95 -2.04 -19.81
N ASP A 82 -25.85 -1.81 -20.54
CA ASP A 82 -25.89 -1.07 -21.81
C ASP A 82 -26.57 -1.91 -22.90
N ASP A 83 -27.18 -1.25 -23.83
CA ASP A 83 -27.74 -1.90 -25.01
C ASP A 83 -26.63 -2.44 -25.92
N PHE A 84 -26.96 -3.46 -26.71
CA PHE A 84 -25.98 -4.12 -27.57
C PHE A 84 -25.39 -3.20 -28.64
N ALA A 85 -26.15 -2.20 -29.10
CA ALA A 85 -25.65 -1.20 -30.05
C ALA A 85 -24.52 -0.35 -29.44
N SER A 86 -24.65 0.02 -28.17
CA SER A 86 -23.60 0.71 -27.41
C SER A 86 -22.35 -0.15 -27.24
N VAL A 87 -22.52 -1.46 -27.01
CA VAL A 87 -21.42 -2.44 -26.94
C VAL A 87 -20.66 -2.49 -28.26
N GLN A 88 -21.37 -2.66 -29.39
CA GLN A 88 -20.80 -2.68 -30.73
C GLN A 88 -20.07 -1.38 -31.06
N ALA A 89 -20.68 -0.25 -30.74
CA ALA A 89 -20.08 1.07 -30.98
C ALA A 89 -18.79 1.25 -30.18
N THR A 90 -18.78 0.84 -28.88
CA THR A 90 -17.59 0.91 -28.03
C THR A 90 -16.49 0.00 -28.57
N PHE A 91 -16.82 -1.24 -28.95
CA PHE A 91 -15.85 -2.17 -29.52
C PHE A 91 -15.22 -1.63 -30.79
N THR A 92 -16.06 -1.18 -31.73
CA THR A 92 -15.59 -0.62 -33.01
C THR A 92 -14.75 0.62 -32.80
N ALA A 93 -15.15 1.52 -31.92
CA ALA A 93 -14.40 2.74 -31.63
C ALA A 93 -13.02 2.47 -31.02
N GLN A 94 -12.89 1.41 -30.24
CA GLN A 94 -11.64 1.08 -29.54
C GLN A 94 -10.69 0.21 -30.38
N THR A 95 -11.22 -0.69 -31.20
CA THR A 95 -10.40 -1.67 -31.97
C THR A 95 -10.30 -1.34 -33.44
N GLY A 96 -11.16 -0.50 -33.98
CA GLY A 96 -11.29 -0.24 -35.41
C GLY A 96 -11.94 -1.40 -36.19
N LYS A 97 -12.38 -2.47 -35.53
CA LYS A 97 -12.95 -3.70 -36.12
C LYS A 97 -14.41 -3.88 -35.70
N GLN A 98 -15.19 -4.56 -36.55
CA GLN A 98 -16.52 -5.01 -36.15
C GLN A 98 -16.43 -6.29 -35.31
N LEU A 99 -17.41 -6.51 -34.40
CA LEU A 99 -17.47 -7.76 -33.60
C LEU A 99 -17.41 -9.01 -34.47
N ALA A 100 -18.15 -9.02 -35.61
CA ALA A 100 -18.20 -10.13 -36.54
C ALA A 100 -16.87 -10.40 -37.27
N GLU A 101 -15.93 -9.48 -37.30
CA GLU A 101 -14.58 -9.69 -37.85
C GLU A 101 -13.68 -10.47 -36.88
N VAL A 102 -13.87 -10.30 -35.59
CA VAL A 102 -13.05 -10.91 -34.53
C VAL A 102 -13.68 -12.20 -33.99
N PHE A 103 -14.98 -12.17 -33.75
CA PHE A 103 -15.69 -13.29 -33.11
C PHE A 103 -16.52 -14.09 -34.12
N ALA A 104 -16.58 -15.40 -33.92
CA ALA A 104 -17.49 -16.30 -34.62
C ALA A 104 -18.92 -16.20 -34.06
N SER A 105 -19.03 -16.03 -32.73
CA SER A 105 -20.26 -15.75 -32.01
C SER A 105 -19.99 -14.77 -30.88
N PHE A 106 -20.99 -13.96 -30.55
CA PHE A 106 -20.93 -13.00 -29.44
C PHE A 106 -22.32 -12.89 -28.83
N ASP A 107 -22.44 -13.15 -27.53
CA ASP A 107 -23.71 -13.11 -26.83
C ASP A 107 -24.19 -11.67 -26.68
N HIS A 108 -25.43 -11.39 -27.08
CA HIS A 108 -26.00 -10.04 -27.02
C HIS A 108 -26.25 -9.58 -25.58
N GLU A 109 -26.70 -10.52 -24.72
CA GLU A 109 -26.94 -10.24 -23.30
C GLU A 109 -25.68 -10.52 -22.50
N PRO A 110 -25.24 -9.60 -21.63
CA PRO A 110 -24.10 -9.85 -20.74
C PRO A 110 -24.53 -10.83 -19.64
N PHE A 111 -23.64 -11.75 -19.29
CA PHE A 111 -23.86 -12.63 -18.15
C PHE A 111 -23.48 -11.97 -16.81
N ALA A 112 -22.69 -10.88 -16.84
CA ALA A 112 -22.35 -10.07 -15.69
C ALA A 112 -22.26 -8.60 -16.06
N SER A 113 -22.68 -7.73 -15.13
CA SER A 113 -22.51 -6.29 -15.23
C SER A 113 -22.01 -5.76 -13.90
N ALA A 114 -20.94 -4.93 -13.94
CA ALA A 114 -20.29 -4.30 -12.81
C ALA A 114 -20.33 -2.77 -12.95
N SER A 115 -19.82 -2.04 -11.95
CA SER A 115 -19.82 -0.58 -11.92
C SER A 115 -19.19 0.09 -13.14
N ILE A 116 -18.21 -0.57 -13.76
CA ILE A 116 -17.37 0.02 -14.81
C ILE A 116 -17.64 -0.57 -16.20
N GLY A 117 -18.16 -1.80 -16.27
CA GLY A 117 -18.39 -2.46 -17.54
C GLY A 117 -19.24 -3.71 -17.42
N GLN A 118 -19.52 -4.31 -18.55
CA GLN A 118 -20.28 -5.56 -18.66
C GLN A 118 -19.50 -6.63 -19.38
N VAL A 119 -19.81 -7.90 -19.09
CA VAL A 119 -19.06 -9.07 -19.56
C VAL A 119 -19.95 -9.96 -20.37
N HIS A 120 -19.48 -10.32 -21.56
CA HIS A 120 -20.18 -11.17 -22.52
C HIS A 120 -19.39 -12.43 -22.80
N HIS A 121 -20.09 -13.54 -23.04
CA HIS A 121 -19.49 -14.70 -23.67
C HIS A 121 -19.34 -14.48 -25.18
N ALA A 122 -18.22 -14.94 -25.72
CA ALA A 122 -17.96 -14.91 -27.15
C ALA A 122 -17.09 -16.11 -27.56
N THR A 123 -17.02 -16.36 -28.85
CA THR A 123 -16.13 -17.37 -29.42
C THR A 123 -15.28 -16.72 -30.50
N LEU A 124 -13.97 -16.84 -30.42
CA LEU A 124 -13.05 -16.35 -31.45
C LEU A 124 -13.23 -17.11 -32.76
N LYS A 125 -12.74 -16.57 -33.88
CA LYS A 125 -12.77 -17.23 -35.20
C LYS A 125 -12.11 -18.61 -35.24
N ASN A 126 -11.12 -18.84 -34.38
CA ASN A 126 -10.46 -20.13 -34.20
C ASN A 126 -11.22 -21.11 -33.29
N ARG A 127 -12.48 -20.79 -32.93
CA ARG A 127 -13.37 -21.56 -32.05
C ARG A 127 -12.97 -21.57 -30.57
N THR A 128 -12.05 -20.71 -30.13
CA THR A 128 -11.71 -20.59 -28.71
C THR A 128 -12.79 -19.83 -27.97
N PRO A 129 -13.37 -20.39 -26.89
CA PRO A 129 -14.32 -19.67 -26.04
C PRO A 129 -13.60 -18.58 -25.25
N VAL A 130 -14.17 -17.39 -25.21
CA VAL A 130 -13.62 -16.21 -24.51
C VAL A 130 -14.71 -15.46 -23.76
N VAL A 131 -14.29 -14.70 -22.78
CA VAL A 131 -15.10 -13.65 -22.15
C VAL A 131 -14.57 -12.28 -22.56
N VAL A 132 -15.49 -11.39 -22.87
CA VAL A 132 -15.18 -10.05 -23.33
C VAL A 132 -15.79 -9.04 -22.34
N LYS A 133 -14.92 -8.36 -21.58
CA LYS A 133 -15.31 -7.26 -20.69
C LYS A 133 -15.26 -5.96 -21.49
N ILE A 134 -16.38 -5.26 -21.57
CA ILE A 134 -16.51 -4.01 -22.30
C ILE A 134 -16.96 -2.93 -21.32
N GLN A 135 -16.18 -1.86 -21.24
CA GLN A 135 -16.43 -0.75 -20.34
C GLN A 135 -17.64 0.07 -20.80
N HIS A 136 -18.44 0.51 -19.84
CA HIS A 136 -19.55 1.45 -20.10
C HIS A 136 -19.04 2.74 -20.74
N PRO A 137 -19.69 3.26 -21.81
CA PRO A 137 -19.14 4.34 -22.66
C PRO A 137 -18.71 5.59 -21.92
N ALA A 138 -19.48 6.02 -20.91
CA ALA A 138 -19.29 7.30 -20.21
C ALA A 138 -18.49 7.21 -18.90
N VAL A 139 -18.18 5.98 -18.41
CA VAL A 139 -17.66 5.75 -17.06
C VAL A 139 -16.33 6.45 -16.82
N GLY A 140 -15.37 6.36 -17.73
CA GLY A 140 -14.06 6.98 -17.52
C GLY A 140 -14.11 8.50 -17.36
N LYS A 141 -15.02 9.17 -18.12
CA LYS A 141 -15.22 10.63 -17.99
C LYS A 141 -15.94 10.98 -16.70
N LEU A 142 -16.93 10.18 -16.31
CA LEU A 142 -17.67 10.34 -15.06
C LEU A 142 -16.73 10.24 -13.86
N VAL A 143 -15.93 9.15 -13.78
CA VAL A 143 -14.94 8.92 -12.73
C VAL A 143 -13.96 10.08 -12.61
N ASN A 144 -13.37 10.53 -13.72
CA ASN A 144 -12.44 11.67 -13.71
C ASN A 144 -13.10 12.97 -13.24
N THR A 145 -14.37 13.19 -13.62
CA THR A 145 -15.13 14.37 -13.18
C THR A 145 -15.42 14.32 -11.69
N ASP A 146 -15.89 13.17 -11.20
CA ASP A 146 -16.21 12.96 -9.78
C ASP A 146 -14.98 13.07 -8.89
N LEU A 147 -13.86 12.45 -9.27
CA LEU A 147 -12.59 12.57 -8.55
C LEU A 147 -12.11 14.02 -8.47
N ALA A 148 -12.24 14.79 -9.56
CA ALA A 148 -11.89 16.21 -9.56
C ALA A 148 -12.79 17.04 -8.63
N LEU A 149 -14.08 16.70 -8.53
CA LEU A 149 -15.02 17.35 -7.62
C LEU A 149 -14.76 16.97 -6.17
N LEU A 150 -14.50 15.68 -5.89
CA LEU A 150 -14.17 15.19 -4.55
C LEU A 150 -12.88 15.82 -4.01
N ARG A 151 -11.82 15.92 -4.83
CA ARG A 151 -10.58 16.63 -4.43
C ARG A 151 -10.82 18.09 -4.07
N LYS A 152 -11.67 18.80 -4.84
CA LYS A 152 -12.05 20.18 -4.51
C LYS A 152 -12.84 20.26 -3.21
N ALA A 153 -13.77 19.33 -2.98
CA ALA A 153 -14.53 19.27 -1.74
C ALA A 153 -13.62 19.10 -0.52
N VAL A 154 -12.64 18.17 -0.58
CA VAL A 154 -11.67 17.97 0.53
C VAL A 154 -10.86 19.22 0.83
N VAL A 155 -10.45 20.00 -0.18
CA VAL A 155 -9.75 21.27 0.04
C VAL A 155 -10.64 22.27 0.78
N LEU A 156 -11.93 22.32 0.47
CA LEU A 156 -12.89 23.20 1.15
C LEU A 156 -13.15 22.74 2.60
N PHE A 157 -13.20 21.43 2.85
CA PHE A 157 -13.37 20.88 4.20
C PHE A 157 -12.22 21.22 5.17
N LYS A 158 -11.02 21.54 4.68
CA LYS A 158 -9.89 22.01 5.54
C LYS A 158 -10.19 23.33 6.27
N TYR A 159 -11.14 24.11 5.80
CA TYR A 159 -11.52 25.40 6.41
C TYR A 159 -12.68 25.27 7.43
N VAL A 160 -13.24 24.06 7.61
CA VAL A 160 -14.29 23.81 8.61
C VAL A 160 -13.60 23.43 9.92
N PRO A 161 -13.95 24.07 11.07
CA PRO A 161 -13.36 23.73 12.37
C PRO A 161 -13.60 22.26 12.70
N GLN A 162 -12.52 21.50 12.90
CA GLN A 162 -12.58 20.07 13.14
C GLN A 162 -12.34 19.80 14.62
N GLU A 163 -13.40 19.64 15.39
CA GLU A 163 -13.28 19.21 16.79
C GLU A 163 -12.97 17.71 16.96
N ARG A 164 -13.09 16.87 15.91
CA ARG A 164 -12.94 15.40 16.00
C ARG A 164 -12.36 14.70 14.75
N ALA A 165 -11.90 15.38 13.73
CA ALA A 165 -11.44 14.68 12.51
C ALA A 165 -9.95 14.32 12.58
N VAL A 166 -9.66 13.10 13.04
CA VAL A 166 -8.34 12.44 12.94
C VAL A 166 -8.11 11.84 11.53
N VAL A 167 -9.04 12.06 10.59
CA VAL A 167 -9.08 11.38 9.28
C VAL A 167 -8.44 12.25 8.21
N ASP A 168 -7.40 11.72 7.59
CA ASP A 168 -6.83 12.32 6.37
C ASP A 168 -7.69 11.96 5.15
N LEU A 169 -8.69 12.81 4.85
CA LEU A 169 -9.57 12.64 3.70
C LEU A 169 -8.80 12.61 2.36
N ASN A 170 -7.62 13.25 2.28
CA ASN A 170 -6.82 13.18 1.06
C ASN A 170 -6.37 11.73 0.80
N LYS A 171 -5.95 11.00 1.84
CA LYS A 171 -5.56 9.58 1.70
C LYS A 171 -6.71 8.71 1.20
N VAL A 172 -7.93 8.95 1.69
CA VAL A 172 -9.13 8.22 1.22
C VAL A 172 -9.41 8.52 -0.26
N ILE A 173 -9.28 9.78 -0.68
CA ILE A 173 -9.47 10.16 -2.09
C ILE A 173 -8.33 9.64 -2.97
N ASP A 174 -7.10 9.58 -2.47
CA ASP A 174 -5.98 9.02 -3.23
C ASP A 174 -6.12 7.49 -3.38
N GLU A 175 -6.57 6.78 -2.35
CA GLU A 175 -6.91 5.36 -2.41
C GLU A 175 -8.06 5.10 -3.40
N LEU A 176 -9.13 5.91 -3.35
CA LEU A 176 -10.24 5.87 -4.29
C LEU A 176 -9.77 6.13 -5.73
N SER A 177 -8.92 7.15 -5.92
CA SER A 177 -8.39 7.50 -7.24
C SER A 177 -7.56 6.36 -7.82
N ALA A 178 -6.65 5.78 -7.04
CA ALA A 178 -5.81 4.66 -7.47
C ALA A 178 -6.67 3.45 -7.86
N SER A 179 -7.66 3.09 -7.03
CA SER A 179 -8.56 1.97 -7.31
C SER A 179 -9.39 2.18 -8.58
N LEU A 180 -10.03 3.34 -8.73
CA LEU A 180 -10.90 3.63 -9.88
C LEU A 180 -10.11 3.79 -11.19
N LEU A 181 -8.95 4.46 -11.14
CA LEU A 181 -8.15 4.66 -12.36
C LEU A 181 -7.53 3.33 -12.84
N GLY A 182 -7.19 2.42 -11.93
CA GLY A 182 -6.79 1.05 -12.28
C GLY A 182 -7.92 0.28 -12.97
N GLU A 183 -9.15 0.38 -12.46
CA GLU A 183 -10.31 -0.29 -13.07
C GLU A 183 -10.74 0.33 -14.42
N VAL A 184 -10.47 1.62 -14.65
CA VAL A 184 -10.83 2.32 -15.91
C VAL A 184 -9.88 1.95 -17.05
N ASN A 185 -8.67 1.49 -16.78
CA ASN A 185 -7.72 1.11 -17.83
C ASN A 185 -7.60 -0.42 -17.95
N THR A 186 -8.44 -1.01 -18.81
CA THR A 186 -8.44 -2.48 -19.00
C THR A 186 -7.17 -3.03 -19.64
N LEU A 187 -6.33 -2.20 -20.28
CA LEU A 187 -5.02 -2.63 -20.78
C LEU A 187 -4.03 -2.93 -19.64
N GLU A 188 -4.10 -2.19 -18.53
CA GLU A 188 -3.30 -2.49 -17.35
C GLU A 188 -3.73 -3.84 -16.75
N GLU A 189 -5.04 -4.06 -16.62
CA GLU A 189 -5.59 -5.36 -16.21
C GLU A 189 -5.16 -6.50 -17.16
N ALA A 190 -5.13 -6.25 -18.48
CA ALA A 190 -4.69 -7.20 -19.47
C ALA A 190 -3.20 -7.57 -19.31
N HIS A 191 -2.33 -6.59 -19.15
CA HIS A 191 -0.90 -6.85 -18.96
C HIS A 191 -0.62 -7.54 -17.61
N ASN A 192 -1.32 -7.13 -16.56
CA ASN A 192 -1.24 -7.77 -15.26
C ASN A 192 -1.66 -9.25 -15.33
N GLY A 193 -2.77 -9.52 -16.03
CA GLY A 193 -3.26 -10.89 -16.23
C GLY A 193 -2.27 -11.76 -17.01
N GLU A 194 -1.66 -11.23 -18.06
CA GLU A 194 -0.65 -11.95 -18.85
C GLU A 194 0.60 -12.25 -18.00
N GLU A 195 1.11 -11.29 -17.23
CA GLU A 195 2.26 -11.52 -16.34
C GLU A 195 1.92 -12.57 -15.27
N PHE A 196 0.74 -12.48 -14.67
CA PHE A 196 0.30 -13.44 -13.67
C PHE A 196 0.07 -14.84 -14.25
N TYR A 197 -0.40 -14.92 -15.51
CA TYR A 197 -0.51 -16.16 -16.26
C TYR A 197 0.85 -16.86 -16.40
N GLN A 198 1.88 -16.13 -16.82
CA GLN A 198 3.22 -16.67 -17.00
C GLN A 198 3.84 -17.19 -15.70
N LEU A 199 3.51 -16.57 -14.56
CA LEU A 199 4.06 -16.92 -13.27
C LEU A 199 3.33 -18.10 -12.59
N ASN A 200 2.03 -18.32 -12.87
CA ASN A 200 1.19 -19.19 -12.03
C ASN A 200 0.60 -20.42 -12.73
N ASN A 201 0.64 -20.53 -14.05
CA ASN A 201 0.07 -21.72 -14.76
C ASN A 201 0.99 -22.95 -14.84
N GLY A 202 2.15 -22.93 -14.14
CA GLY A 202 3.15 -23.99 -14.27
C GLY A 202 2.96 -25.22 -13.40
N ASP A 203 2.06 -25.17 -12.38
CA ASP A 203 1.90 -26.26 -11.42
C ASP A 203 0.74 -27.22 -11.74
N GLY A 204 -0.08 -26.89 -12.72
CA GLY A 204 -1.24 -27.69 -13.14
C GLY A 204 -2.46 -27.56 -12.22
N VAL A 205 -2.35 -26.97 -11.01
CA VAL A 205 -3.44 -26.80 -10.05
C VAL A 205 -4.00 -25.39 -10.10
N ILE A 206 -3.13 -24.40 -10.12
CA ILE A 206 -3.51 -23.01 -10.28
C ILE A 206 -3.71 -22.73 -11.78
N ARG A 207 -4.81 -22.09 -12.10
CA ARG A 207 -5.16 -21.67 -13.46
C ARG A 207 -5.42 -20.17 -13.51
N VAL A 208 -4.90 -19.56 -14.53
CA VAL A 208 -5.10 -18.15 -14.85
C VAL A 208 -5.60 -18.10 -16.29
N PRO A 209 -6.67 -17.38 -16.61
CA PRO A 209 -7.14 -17.27 -17.98
C PRO A 209 -6.09 -16.61 -18.85
N LYS A 210 -5.88 -17.15 -20.04
CA LYS A 210 -5.02 -16.52 -21.06
C LYS A 210 -5.64 -15.21 -21.50
N VAL A 211 -4.82 -14.15 -21.54
CA VAL A 211 -5.23 -12.85 -22.06
C VAL A 211 -4.94 -12.79 -23.56
N TYR A 212 -5.91 -12.36 -24.36
CA TYR A 212 -5.74 -12.19 -25.81
C TYR A 212 -5.44 -10.72 -26.12
N LEU A 213 -4.19 -10.31 -25.86
CA LEU A 213 -3.73 -8.91 -25.97
C LEU A 213 -4.03 -8.26 -27.33
N ASP A 214 -3.98 -9.03 -28.43
CA ASP A 214 -4.27 -8.55 -29.79
C ASP A 214 -5.72 -8.04 -29.97
N TYR A 215 -6.61 -8.43 -29.06
CA TYR A 215 -8.02 -8.03 -29.05
C TYR A 215 -8.37 -7.10 -27.88
N CYS A 216 -7.40 -6.81 -27.01
CA CYS A 216 -7.57 -5.88 -25.89
C CYS A 216 -7.39 -4.42 -26.35
N ALA A 217 -8.07 -3.51 -25.67
CA ALA A 217 -7.98 -2.08 -25.89
C ALA A 217 -8.26 -1.34 -24.55
N PRO A 218 -8.07 -0.02 -24.44
CA PRO A 218 -8.28 0.70 -23.17
C PRO A 218 -9.64 0.49 -22.49
N LYS A 219 -10.65 0.08 -23.26
CA LYS A 219 -12.01 -0.21 -22.75
C LYS A 219 -12.47 -1.63 -23.00
N ILE A 220 -11.58 -2.50 -23.46
CA ILE A 220 -11.90 -3.88 -23.86
C ILE A 220 -10.84 -4.82 -23.32
N LEU A 221 -11.29 -5.83 -22.60
CA LEU A 221 -10.45 -6.95 -22.15
C LEU A 221 -11.03 -8.23 -22.71
N VAL A 222 -10.18 -9.05 -23.32
CA VAL A 222 -10.54 -10.36 -23.88
C VAL A 222 -9.71 -11.44 -23.21
N ASN A 223 -10.37 -12.28 -22.42
CA ASN A 223 -9.75 -13.38 -21.68
C ASN A 223 -10.33 -14.72 -22.13
N GLU A 224 -9.59 -15.78 -21.92
CA GLU A 224 -10.07 -17.15 -22.00
C GLU A 224 -11.30 -17.34 -21.09
N ALA A 225 -12.31 -18.03 -21.60
CA ALA A 225 -13.48 -18.39 -20.79
C ALA A 225 -13.11 -19.56 -19.86
N MET A 226 -13.22 -19.35 -18.56
CA MET A 226 -12.91 -20.35 -17.55
C MET A 226 -14.19 -20.87 -16.92
N GLU A 227 -14.29 -22.19 -16.78
CA GLU A 227 -15.40 -22.84 -16.12
C GLU A 227 -15.09 -23.09 -14.65
N GLY A 228 -16.03 -22.79 -13.76
CA GLY A 228 -15.87 -23.02 -12.33
C GLY A 228 -16.94 -22.34 -11.49
N LYS A 229 -17.01 -22.71 -10.23
CA LYS A 229 -17.90 -22.10 -9.24
C LYS A 229 -17.08 -21.23 -8.30
N SER A 230 -17.62 -20.05 -7.91
CA SER A 230 -16.95 -19.24 -6.88
C SER A 230 -16.67 -20.09 -5.64
N ILE A 231 -15.48 -19.93 -5.07
CA ILE A 231 -15.06 -20.63 -3.85
C ILE A 231 -16.06 -20.48 -2.69
N ARG A 232 -16.92 -19.46 -2.75
CA ARG A 232 -17.99 -19.21 -1.75
C ARG A 232 -18.91 -20.42 -1.57
N TYR A 233 -19.13 -21.21 -2.62
CA TYR A 233 -20.00 -22.39 -2.51
C TYR A 233 -19.48 -23.43 -1.53
N LEU A 234 -18.18 -23.41 -1.21
CA LEU A 234 -17.57 -24.30 -0.22
C LEU A 234 -17.75 -23.80 1.23
N PHE A 235 -18.05 -22.52 1.44
CA PHE A 235 -18.10 -21.94 2.79
C PHE A 235 -19.26 -22.54 3.62
N ASP A 236 -20.42 -22.73 2.98
CA ASP A 236 -21.62 -23.24 3.63
C ASP A 236 -21.79 -24.76 3.43
N LYS A 237 -20.88 -25.40 2.68
CA LYS A 237 -20.92 -26.83 2.43
C LYS A 237 -20.35 -27.57 3.63
N SER A 238 -21.18 -28.09 4.49
CA SER A 238 -20.81 -29.05 5.53
C SER A 238 -21.00 -30.47 4.97
N GLY A 239 -20.08 -31.35 5.28
CA GLY A 239 -20.10 -32.71 4.74
C GLY A 239 -19.37 -33.72 5.61
N ASP A 240 -19.10 -34.86 5.00
CA ASP A 240 -18.26 -35.89 5.55
C ASP A 240 -16.77 -35.49 5.58
N GLU A 241 -15.95 -36.36 6.11
CA GLU A 241 -14.49 -36.18 6.23
C GLU A 241 -13.84 -35.84 4.86
N GLN A 242 -14.33 -36.39 3.76
CA GLN A 242 -13.79 -36.11 2.42
C GLN A 242 -14.02 -34.66 1.97
N VAL A 243 -15.14 -34.05 2.36
CA VAL A 243 -15.43 -32.64 2.06
C VAL A 243 -14.50 -31.72 2.87
N GLU A 244 -14.29 -32.03 4.14
CA GLU A 244 -13.42 -31.23 5.00
C GLU A 244 -11.93 -31.37 4.59
N ASP A 245 -11.46 -32.58 4.27
CA ASP A 245 -10.12 -32.82 3.73
C ASP A 245 -9.88 -32.03 2.43
N ARG A 246 -10.90 -31.96 1.57
CA ARG A 246 -10.84 -31.19 0.34
C ARG A 246 -10.78 -29.70 0.58
N LYS A 247 -11.59 -29.17 1.50
CA LYS A 247 -11.52 -27.77 1.90
C LYS A 247 -10.14 -27.41 2.47
N HIS A 248 -9.59 -28.28 3.32
CA HIS A 248 -8.24 -28.15 3.85
C HIS A 248 -7.19 -28.10 2.74
N ALA A 249 -7.25 -29.03 1.78
CA ALA A 249 -6.30 -29.10 0.66
C ALA A 249 -6.38 -27.85 -0.23
N ILE A 250 -7.58 -27.34 -0.53
CA ILE A 250 -7.80 -26.10 -1.29
C ILE A 250 -7.25 -24.90 -0.52
N ALA A 251 -7.55 -24.81 0.79
CA ALA A 251 -7.07 -23.74 1.65
C ALA A 251 -5.53 -23.71 1.70
N LEU A 252 -4.90 -24.85 1.91
CA LEU A 252 -3.45 -24.98 1.93
C LEU A 252 -2.80 -24.64 0.59
N THR A 253 -3.42 -25.05 -0.53
CA THR A 253 -2.95 -24.70 -1.89
C THR A 253 -2.99 -23.19 -2.13
N LEU A 254 -4.09 -22.53 -1.74
CA LEU A 254 -4.23 -21.08 -1.85
C LEU A 254 -3.18 -20.33 -1.02
N VAL A 255 -2.96 -20.75 0.22
CA VAL A 255 -1.94 -20.13 1.08
C VAL A 255 -0.54 -20.29 0.48
N ASN A 256 -0.17 -21.50 0.06
CA ASN A 256 1.14 -21.76 -0.53
C ASN A 256 1.34 -20.98 -1.84
N ASN A 257 0.32 -20.90 -2.69
CA ASN A 257 0.40 -20.13 -3.92
C ASN A 257 0.55 -18.62 -3.62
N PHE A 258 -0.22 -18.09 -2.66
CA PHE A 258 -0.07 -16.69 -2.24
C PHE A 258 1.32 -16.38 -1.68
N LEU A 259 1.88 -17.28 -0.87
CA LEU A 259 3.25 -17.13 -0.36
C LEU A 259 4.30 -17.19 -1.48
N LYS A 260 4.10 -18.05 -2.49
CA LYS A 260 4.92 -18.08 -3.70
C LYS A 260 4.87 -16.72 -4.43
N GLN A 261 3.66 -16.18 -4.68
CA GLN A 261 3.48 -14.88 -5.33
C GLN A 261 4.24 -13.76 -4.58
N VAL A 262 4.20 -13.76 -3.25
CA VAL A 262 4.84 -12.73 -2.41
C VAL A 262 6.36 -12.89 -2.35
N PHE A 263 6.86 -14.10 -2.10
CA PHE A 263 8.27 -14.31 -1.76
C PHE A 263 9.12 -14.81 -2.93
N GLU A 264 8.54 -15.50 -3.90
CA GLU A 264 9.29 -16.03 -5.05
C GLU A 264 9.08 -15.17 -6.31
N ASP A 265 7.81 -14.89 -6.65
CA ASP A 265 7.47 -14.12 -7.85
C ASP A 265 7.62 -12.61 -7.61
N HIS A 266 7.52 -12.14 -6.35
CA HIS A 266 7.46 -10.73 -5.96
C HIS A 266 6.33 -9.97 -6.64
N TYR A 267 5.34 -10.69 -7.12
CA TYR A 267 4.17 -10.21 -7.84
C TYR A 267 2.93 -10.96 -7.37
N PHE A 268 2.01 -10.27 -6.71
CA PHE A 268 0.89 -10.92 -6.01
C PHE A 268 -0.45 -10.30 -6.36
N HIS A 269 -1.49 -11.12 -6.32
CA HIS A 269 -2.87 -10.69 -6.43
C HIS A 269 -3.28 -9.90 -5.19
N ALA A 270 -3.56 -8.59 -5.35
CA ALA A 270 -3.80 -7.70 -4.22
C ALA A 270 -5.26 -7.70 -3.73
N ASP A 271 -6.17 -8.33 -4.46
CA ASP A 271 -7.58 -8.51 -4.06
C ASP A 271 -8.07 -9.96 -4.25
N PRO A 272 -7.52 -10.95 -3.48
CA PRO A 272 -7.92 -12.36 -3.56
C PRO A 272 -9.28 -12.59 -2.89
N HIS A 273 -10.26 -11.79 -3.30
CA HIS A 273 -11.62 -11.89 -2.80
C HIS A 273 -12.29 -13.19 -3.30
N PRO A 274 -13.16 -13.85 -2.50
CA PRO A 274 -13.81 -15.10 -2.92
C PRO A 274 -14.59 -15.02 -4.24
N GLY A 275 -14.99 -13.83 -4.67
CA GLY A 275 -15.60 -13.60 -5.99
C GLY A 275 -14.63 -13.75 -7.15
N ASN A 276 -13.32 -13.54 -6.90
CA ASN A 276 -12.26 -13.58 -7.89
C ASN A 276 -11.53 -14.93 -7.92
N ILE A 277 -12.01 -15.92 -7.15
CA ILE A 277 -11.44 -17.27 -7.09
C ILE A 277 -12.55 -18.27 -7.42
N LEU A 278 -12.34 -19.02 -8.51
CA LEU A 278 -13.22 -20.12 -8.88
C LEU A 278 -12.55 -21.46 -8.57
N ILE A 279 -13.37 -22.44 -8.27
CA ILE A 279 -12.98 -23.85 -8.19
C ILE A 279 -13.66 -24.59 -9.33
N HIS A 280 -12.85 -25.20 -10.18
CA HIS A 280 -13.28 -26.13 -11.21
C HIS A 280 -13.06 -27.56 -10.70
N GLU A 281 -14.13 -28.34 -10.61
CA GLU A 281 -14.07 -29.76 -10.25
C GLU A 281 -13.83 -30.56 -11.51
N VAL A 282 -12.70 -31.27 -11.58
CA VAL A 282 -12.35 -32.09 -12.74
C VAL A 282 -13.30 -33.27 -12.84
N GLN A 283 -14.02 -33.37 -13.95
CA GLN A 283 -14.97 -34.43 -14.25
C GLN A 283 -14.44 -35.34 -15.36
N ALA A 284 -14.95 -36.57 -15.43
CA ALA A 284 -14.60 -37.46 -16.51
C ALA A 284 -14.98 -36.86 -17.88
N GLY A 285 -14.02 -36.79 -18.78
CA GLY A 285 -14.16 -36.16 -20.10
C GLY A 285 -13.76 -34.70 -20.18
N ASP A 286 -13.40 -34.04 -19.05
CA ASP A 286 -12.85 -32.70 -19.08
C ASP A 286 -11.46 -32.66 -19.72
N ALA A 287 -11.13 -31.57 -20.40
CA ALA A 287 -9.76 -31.34 -20.89
C ALA A 287 -8.72 -31.43 -19.76
N ALA A 288 -9.10 -31.02 -18.53
CA ALA A 288 -8.28 -31.09 -17.33
C ALA A 288 -8.06 -32.54 -16.82
N GLU A 289 -8.88 -33.53 -17.22
CA GLU A 289 -8.66 -34.95 -16.90
C GLU A 289 -7.38 -35.47 -17.54
N ASN A 290 -7.08 -35.03 -18.77
CA ASN A 290 -5.84 -35.39 -19.48
C ASN A 290 -4.58 -34.79 -18.84
N GLU A 291 -4.73 -33.84 -17.92
CA GLU A 291 -3.66 -33.16 -17.18
C GLU A 291 -3.58 -33.59 -15.71
N MET A 292 -4.06 -34.81 -15.37
CA MET A 292 -4.00 -35.32 -13.98
C MET A 292 -2.59 -35.61 -13.48
N MET A 293 -1.60 -35.57 -14.35
CA MET A 293 -0.18 -35.79 -14.01
C MET A 293 0.65 -34.60 -14.43
N THR A 294 1.42 -34.06 -13.49
CA THR A 294 2.43 -33.05 -13.81
C THR A 294 3.83 -33.66 -13.72
N THR A 295 4.68 -33.28 -14.64
CA THR A 295 6.08 -33.71 -14.65
C THR A 295 6.96 -32.57 -14.17
N LYS A 296 7.56 -32.71 -12.98
CA LYS A 296 8.58 -31.76 -12.50
C LYS A 296 9.95 -32.22 -12.93
N HIS A 297 10.65 -31.39 -13.72
CA HIS A 297 12.07 -31.56 -13.99
C HIS A 297 12.86 -31.01 -12.79
N LEU A 298 13.62 -31.89 -12.13
CA LEU A 298 14.47 -31.53 -11.02
C LEU A 298 15.93 -31.71 -11.46
N ASP A 299 16.56 -30.61 -11.86
CA ASP A 299 17.99 -30.56 -12.14
C ASP A 299 18.77 -30.49 -10.82
N LYS A 300 19.39 -31.61 -10.41
CA LYS A 300 20.36 -31.62 -9.32
C LYS A 300 21.76 -31.84 -9.85
N GLN A 301 22.61 -30.83 -9.74
CA GLN A 301 24.03 -30.92 -10.03
C GLN A 301 24.82 -31.36 -8.79
N PHE A 302 25.45 -32.53 -8.87
CA PHE A 302 26.42 -33.01 -7.89
C PHE A 302 27.82 -33.00 -8.53
N GLY A 303 28.57 -31.91 -8.40
CA GLY A 303 29.88 -31.75 -9.03
C GLY A 303 29.76 -31.72 -10.57
N LYS A 304 30.38 -32.70 -11.27
CA LYS A 304 30.31 -32.86 -12.74
C LYS A 304 29.12 -33.73 -13.20
N VAL A 305 28.31 -34.24 -12.28
CA VAL A 305 27.18 -35.11 -12.59
C VAL A 305 25.90 -34.29 -12.51
N ALA A 306 25.23 -34.08 -13.64
CA ALA A 306 23.87 -33.56 -13.71
C ALA A 306 22.90 -34.75 -13.67
N LEU A 307 22.01 -34.75 -12.67
CA LEU A 307 20.91 -35.71 -12.59
C LEU A 307 19.64 -34.95 -12.96
N ASP A 308 19.12 -35.24 -14.14
CA ASP A 308 17.77 -34.85 -14.56
C ASP A 308 16.81 -35.94 -14.05
N TYR A 309 15.96 -35.57 -13.09
CA TYR A 309 14.98 -36.46 -12.51
C TYR A 309 13.58 -35.94 -12.83
N GLN A 310 12.80 -36.74 -13.53
CA GLN A 310 11.38 -36.47 -13.80
C GLN A 310 10.54 -37.08 -12.70
N GLN A 311 9.93 -36.24 -11.89
CA GLN A 311 8.96 -36.67 -10.88
C GLN A 311 7.56 -36.44 -11.42
N GLN A 312 6.84 -37.51 -11.70
CA GLN A 312 5.41 -37.45 -11.97
C GLN A 312 4.65 -37.33 -10.65
N THR A 313 3.84 -36.30 -10.54
CA THR A 313 2.99 -36.05 -9.36
C THR A 313 1.53 -36.04 -9.83
N GLU A 314 0.70 -36.83 -9.19
CA GLU A 314 -0.74 -36.81 -9.43
C GLU A 314 -1.33 -35.47 -8.96
N LEU A 315 -2.14 -34.86 -9.80
CA LEU A 315 -2.80 -33.60 -9.51
C LEU A 315 -4.13 -33.86 -8.76
N PRO A 316 -4.54 -32.97 -7.86
CA PRO A 316 -5.82 -33.09 -7.19
C PRO A 316 -6.98 -32.95 -8.19
N PRO A 317 -8.17 -33.53 -7.87
CA PRO A 317 -9.34 -33.52 -8.75
C PRO A 317 -10.06 -32.16 -8.78
N TYR A 318 -9.31 -31.07 -8.64
CA TYR A 318 -9.79 -29.69 -8.74
C TYR A 318 -8.74 -28.78 -9.33
N ARG A 319 -9.19 -27.65 -9.89
CA ARG A 319 -8.35 -26.53 -10.30
C ARG A 319 -8.82 -25.26 -9.60
N ILE A 320 -7.88 -24.42 -9.21
CA ILE A 320 -8.13 -23.11 -8.59
C ILE A 320 -7.85 -22.04 -9.65
N ILE A 321 -8.86 -21.25 -9.96
CA ILE A 321 -8.82 -20.26 -11.04
C ILE A 321 -8.86 -18.87 -10.43
N TYR A 322 -7.86 -18.03 -10.75
CA TYR A 322 -7.87 -16.62 -10.41
C TYR A 322 -8.48 -15.81 -11.54
N LEU A 323 -9.33 -14.85 -11.17
CA LEU A 323 -9.94 -13.88 -12.06
C LEU A 323 -9.65 -12.46 -11.57
N ASP A 324 -9.83 -11.46 -12.45
CA ASP A 324 -9.73 -10.04 -12.16
C ASP A 324 -8.32 -9.60 -11.70
N PHE A 325 -7.53 -9.10 -12.63
CA PHE A 325 -6.15 -8.63 -12.41
C PHE A 325 -6.05 -7.10 -12.36
N GLY A 326 -7.16 -6.43 -12.08
CA GLY A 326 -7.21 -4.96 -11.97
C GLY A 326 -6.40 -4.42 -10.78
N MET A 327 -6.12 -5.26 -9.77
CA MET A 327 -5.33 -4.87 -8.61
C MET A 327 -4.24 -5.89 -8.33
N MET A 328 -3.01 -5.55 -8.72
CA MET A 328 -1.83 -6.37 -8.49
C MET A 328 -0.80 -5.62 -7.67
N GLY A 329 -0.10 -6.33 -6.79
CA GLY A 329 0.97 -5.79 -5.96
C GLY A 329 2.33 -6.27 -6.42
N ARG A 330 3.33 -5.38 -6.37
CA ARG A 330 4.71 -5.71 -6.74
C ARG A 330 5.66 -5.34 -5.60
N LEU A 331 6.48 -6.29 -5.16
CA LEU A 331 7.46 -6.10 -4.12
C LEU A 331 8.87 -6.05 -4.70
N THR A 332 9.74 -5.26 -4.10
CA THR A 332 11.18 -5.43 -4.35
C THR A 332 11.68 -6.66 -3.57
N PRO A 333 12.75 -7.34 -4.04
CA PRO A 333 13.34 -8.44 -3.28
C PRO A 333 13.70 -8.07 -1.85
N THR A 334 14.19 -6.84 -1.61
CA THR A 334 14.51 -6.34 -0.27
C THR A 334 13.27 -6.20 0.62
N MET A 335 12.14 -5.78 0.06
CA MET A 335 10.88 -5.71 0.79
C MET A 335 10.38 -7.11 1.16
N ALA A 336 10.41 -8.04 0.22
CA ALA A 336 10.03 -9.44 0.46
C ALA A 336 10.91 -10.07 1.56
N ASP A 337 12.24 -9.87 1.52
CA ASP A 337 13.16 -10.33 2.54
C ASP A 337 12.88 -9.70 3.91
N SER A 338 12.53 -8.42 3.94
CA SER A 338 12.18 -7.73 5.20
C SER A 338 10.88 -8.27 5.78
N ILE A 339 9.86 -8.50 4.94
CA ILE A 339 8.59 -9.11 5.37
C ILE A 339 8.82 -10.53 5.89
N ALA A 340 9.60 -11.35 5.17
CA ALA A 340 9.95 -12.69 5.64
C ALA A 340 10.71 -12.64 6.97
N SER A 341 11.59 -11.65 7.17
CA SER A 341 12.29 -11.41 8.42
C SER A 341 11.34 -11.06 9.57
N VAL A 342 10.29 -10.27 9.32
CA VAL A 342 9.24 -10.00 10.32
C VAL A 342 8.55 -11.29 10.73
N VAL A 343 8.12 -12.11 9.75
CA VAL A 343 7.42 -13.38 10.02
C VAL A 343 8.28 -14.34 10.86
N ILE A 344 9.57 -14.45 10.54
CA ILE A 344 10.49 -15.29 11.30
C ILE A 344 10.78 -14.70 12.69
N ALA A 345 10.96 -13.38 12.78
CA ALA A 345 11.27 -12.71 14.03
C ALA A 345 10.10 -12.77 15.03
N LEU A 346 8.86 -12.82 14.56
CA LEU A 346 7.69 -13.08 15.41
C LEU A 346 7.82 -14.45 16.12
N ASN A 347 8.27 -15.48 15.41
CA ASN A 347 8.47 -16.80 15.99
C ASN A 347 9.66 -16.85 16.99
N THR A 348 10.73 -16.13 16.71
CA THR A 348 11.90 -16.05 17.61
C THR A 348 11.73 -15.06 18.76
N LYS A 349 10.60 -14.36 18.82
CA LYS A 349 10.26 -13.33 19.83
C LYS A 349 11.31 -12.21 19.92
N ASP A 350 12.00 -11.92 18.81
CA ASP A 350 13.06 -10.92 18.73
C ASP A 350 12.52 -9.56 18.29
N ILE A 351 12.16 -8.72 19.25
CA ILE A 351 11.58 -7.38 19.05
C ILE A 351 12.50 -6.49 18.20
N ARG A 352 13.82 -6.58 18.38
CA ARG A 352 14.76 -5.74 17.64
C ARG A 352 14.80 -6.12 16.15
N LYS A 353 14.73 -7.42 15.84
CA LYS A 353 14.65 -7.87 14.44
C LYS A 353 13.33 -7.43 13.80
N ILE A 354 12.21 -7.58 14.51
CA ILE A 354 10.90 -7.10 14.03
C ILE A 354 10.98 -5.60 13.74
N GLY A 355 11.47 -4.79 14.69
CA GLY A 355 11.54 -3.35 14.53
C GLY A 355 12.44 -2.91 13.38
N ARG A 356 13.61 -3.52 13.20
CA ARG A 356 14.51 -3.23 12.06
C ARG A 356 13.86 -3.57 10.72
N ALA A 357 13.16 -4.71 10.64
CA ALA A 357 12.45 -5.11 9.44
C ALA A 357 11.29 -4.13 9.13
N LEU A 358 10.55 -3.68 10.16
CA LEU A 358 9.53 -2.65 9.99
C LEU A 358 10.11 -1.33 9.48
N LEU A 359 11.26 -0.87 10.00
CA LEU A 359 11.94 0.33 9.51
C LEU A 359 12.29 0.23 8.01
N THR A 360 12.63 -0.97 7.51
CA THR A 360 12.97 -1.18 6.08
C THR A 360 11.75 -1.07 5.16
N ILE A 361 10.57 -1.48 5.64
CA ILE A 361 9.32 -1.48 4.87
C ILE A 361 8.48 -0.21 5.07
N CYS A 362 8.99 0.75 5.86
CA CYS A 362 8.37 2.05 6.09
C CYS A 362 9.20 3.18 5.47
N ASN A 363 8.52 4.27 5.14
CA ASN A 363 9.11 5.56 4.82
C ASN A 363 9.12 6.43 6.08
N GLN A 364 10.17 7.22 6.29
CA GLN A 364 10.26 8.16 7.41
C GLN A 364 9.65 9.50 6.99
N ASN A 365 8.61 9.96 7.70
CA ASN A 365 7.94 11.24 7.45
C ASN A 365 8.34 12.33 8.47
N GLY A 366 9.36 12.06 9.28
CA GLY A 366 9.87 12.97 10.31
C GLY A 366 11.02 12.35 11.09
N PRO A 367 11.54 13.01 12.13
CA PRO A 367 12.56 12.44 12.98
C PRO A 367 12.00 11.25 13.76
N VAL A 368 12.64 10.09 13.63
CA VAL A 368 12.27 8.84 14.30
C VAL A 368 13.19 8.62 15.50
N ASP A 369 12.61 8.48 16.68
CA ASP A 369 13.31 7.98 17.87
C ASP A 369 13.21 6.45 17.88
N GLU A 370 14.25 5.79 17.36
CA GLU A 370 14.28 4.32 17.29
C GLU A 370 14.17 3.67 18.67
N THR A 371 14.74 4.27 19.72
CA THR A 371 14.67 3.70 21.08
C THR A 371 13.25 3.69 21.60
N LYS A 372 12.53 4.80 21.43
CA LYS A 372 11.12 4.92 21.77
C LYS A 372 10.28 3.91 20.96
N PHE A 373 10.49 3.88 19.64
CA PHE A 373 9.77 2.96 18.75
C PHE A 373 9.95 1.49 19.15
N PHE A 374 11.18 1.04 19.42
CA PHE A 374 11.44 -0.35 19.86
C PHE A 374 10.81 -0.67 21.20
N ASN A 375 10.78 0.28 22.14
CA ASN A 375 10.14 0.09 23.44
C ASN A 375 8.62 -0.04 23.31
N GLU A 376 7.99 0.84 22.54
CA GLU A 376 6.54 0.80 22.26
C GLU A 376 6.16 -0.47 21.51
N LEU A 377 6.93 -0.83 20.48
CA LEU A 377 6.75 -2.08 19.73
C LEU A 377 6.88 -3.30 20.65
N GLY A 378 7.86 -3.28 21.55
CA GLY A 378 8.06 -4.35 22.51
C GLY A 378 6.90 -4.49 23.48
N THR A 379 6.37 -3.37 23.97
CA THR A 379 5.19 -3.38 24.87
C THR A 379 3.95 -3.90 24.14
N PHE A 380 3.79 -3.51 22.88
CA PHE A 380 2.67 -3.93 22.05
C PHE A 380 2.71 -5.43 21.70
N ILE A 381 3.89 -5.96 21.29
CA ILE A 381 4.02 -7.34 20.79
C ILE A 381 4.08 -8.38 21.90
N LYS A 382 4.58 -8.03 23.10
CA LYS A 382 4.75 -8.99 24.22
C LYS A 382 3.51 -9.84 24.53
N PRO A 383 2.28 -9.30 24.59
CA PRO A 383 1.09 -10.12 24.81
C PRO A 383 0.89 -11.22 23.77
N TYR A 384 1.20 -10.93 22.51
CA TYR A 384 1.06 -11.88 21.39
C TYR A 384 2.08 -13.02 21.44
N PHE A 385 3.19 -12.85 22.18
CA PHE A 385 4.17 -13.93 22.38
C PHE A 385 3.72 -15.01 23.35
N SER A 386 2.75 -14.72 24.21
CA SER A 386 2.16 -15.66 25.16
C SER A 386 0.94 -16.41 24.60
N THR A 387 0.34 -15.88 23.56
CA THR A 387 -0.79 -16.49 22.84
C THR A 387 -0.26 -17.42 21.75
N GLY A 388 -0.90 -18.56 21.52
CA GLY A 388 -0.58 -19.43 20.38
C GLY A 388 -0.77 -18.67 19.06
N LEU A 389 0.11 -18.89 18.09
CA LEU A 389 0.07 -18.15 16.81
C LEU A 389 -1.24 -18.36 16.05
N GLY A 390 -1.88 -19.51 16.21
CA GLY A 390 -3.21 -19.81 15.63
C GLY A 390 -4.37 -19.04 16.27
N GLU A 391 -4.18 -18.48 17.47
CA GLU A 391 -5.20 -17.71 18.19
C GLU A 391 -5.09 -16.20 17.96
N ILE A 392 -4.02 -15.76 17.28
CA ILE A 392 -3.79 -14.33 17.00
C ILE A 392 -4.68 -13.88 15.86
N ASN A 393 -5.51 -12.87 16.11
CA ASN A 393 -6.19 -12.15 15.04
C ASN A 393 -5.16 -11.26 14.29
N PHE A 394 -4.53 -11.88 13.29
CA PHE A 394 -3.40 -11.27 12.56
C PHE A 394 -3.77 -9.95 11.87
N PRO A 395 -4.94 -9.79 11.19
CA PRO A 395 -5.36 -8.51 10.63
C PRO A 395 -5.45 -7.39 11.66
N VAL A 396 -5.99 -7.66 12.85
CA VAL A 396 -6.09 -6.67 13.93
C VAL A 396 -4.69 -6.29 14.45
N MET A 397 -3.81 -7.27 14.62
CA MET A 397 -2.43 -7.04 15.03
C MET A 397 -1.68 -6.17 14.01
N LEU A 398 -1.79 -6.47 12.73
CA LEU A 398 -1.16 -5.71 11.65
C LEU A 398 -1.67 -4.26 11.60
N TYR A 399 -2.98 -4.06 11.75
CA TYR A 399 -3.56 -2.73 11.80
C TYR A 399 -2.99 -1.89 12.96
N GLN A 400 -2.85 -2.49 14.14
CA GLN A 400 -2.26 -1.82 15.31
C GLN A 400 -0.77 -1.53 15.10
N ILE A 401 -0.02 -2.41 14.42
CA ILE A 401 1.38 -2.14 14.02
C ILE A 401 1.45 -0.94 13.07
N ILE A 402 0.53 -0.83 12.10
CA ILE A 402 0.46 0.34 11.21
C ILE A 402 0.24 1.62 12.02
N GLN A 403 -0.68 1.62 12.98
CA GLN A 403 -0.93 2.76 13.85
C GLN A 403 0.31 3.12 14.68
N LEU A 404 0.99 2.13 15.26
CA LEU A 404 2.23 2.34 16.01
C LEU A 404 3.32 2.97 15.13
N CYS A 405 3.48 2.50 13.90
CA CYS A 405 4.41 3.08 12.93
C CYS A 405 4.05 4.56 12.66
N GLN A 406 2.78 4.87 12.42
CA GLN A 406 2.32 6.24 12.14
C GLN A 406 2.57 7.19 13.33
N GLN A 407 2.34 6.74 14.57
CA GLN A 407 2.62 7.52 15.79
C GLN A 407 4.11 7.84 15.96
N ASN A 408 4.98 7.02 15.38
CA ASN A 408 6.44 7.20 15.39
C ASN A 408 6.99 7.79 14.08
N HIS A 409 6.18 8.52 13.30
CA HIS A 409 6.57 9.16 12.04
C HIS A 409 7.06 8.18 10.96
N LEU A 410 6.62 6.92 11.05
CA LEU A 410 6.88 5.88 10.06
C LEU A 410 5.61 5.64 9.26
N GLN A 411 5.69 5.77 7.95
CA GLN A 411 4.58 5.45 7.04
C GLN A 411 4.90 4.17 6.28
N MET A 412 4.06 3.16 6.44
CA MET A 412 4.21 1.92 5.70
C MET A 412 4.12 2.18 4.19
N LYS A 413 4.98 1.53 3.41
CA LYS A 413 4.99 1.67 1.95
C LYS A 413 3.67 1.16 1.36
N PRO A 414 3.15 1.78 0.29
CA PRO A 414 1.86 1.41 -0.30
C PRO A 414 1.75 -0.06 -0.66
N GLU A 415 2.82 -0.65 -1.20
CA GLU A 415 2.88 -2.06 -1.61
C GLU A 415 2.73 -3.00 -0.42
N VAL A 416 3.31 -2.64 0.73
CA VAL A 416 3.19 -3.41 1.97
C VAL A 416 1.77 -3.30 2.54
N THR A 417 1.17 -2.11 2.49
CA THR A 417 -0.23 -1.91 2.91
C THR A 417 -1.18 -2.74 2.03
N MET A 418 -0.91 -2.78 0.72
CA MET A 418 -1.67 -3.59 -0.23
C MET A 418 -1.52 -5.09 0.07
N LEU A 419 -0.31 -5.55 0.39
CA LEU A 419 -0.07 -6.94 0.81
C LEU A 419 -0.82 -7.30 2.09
N ILE A 420 -0.83 -6.41 3.08
CA ILE A 420 -1.57 -6.62 4.33
C ILE A 420 -3.08 -6.77 4.07
N LYS A 421 -3.63 -5.93 3.18
CA LYS A 421 -5.03 -6.04 2.75
C LYS A 421 -5.31 -7.37 2.06
N ALA A 422 -4.45 -7.77 1.11
CA ALA A 422 -4.57 -9.04 0.40
C ALA A 422 -4.51 -10.24 1.35
N PHE A 423 -3.55 -10.22 2.28
CA PHE A 423 -3.40 -11.24 3.31
C PHE A 423 -4.66 -11.36 4.17
N GLY A 424 -5.19 -10.25 4.68
CA GLY A 424 -6.40 -10.25 5.50
C GLY A 424 -7.65 -10.71 4.74
N THR A 425 -7.76 -10.39 3.46
CA THR A 425 -8.86 -10.86 2.59
C THR A 425 -8.79 -12.37 2.38
N LEU A 426 -7.58 -12.88 2.11
CA LEU A 426 -7.36 -14.31 1.93
C LEU A 426 -7.57 -15.07 3.24
N GLU A 427 -7.01 -14.59 4.36
CA GLU A 427 -7.19 -15.20 5.68
C GLU A 427 -8.67 -15.32 6.05
N GLY A 428 -9.48 -14.27 5.79
CA GLY A 428 -10.92 -14.33 5.99
C GLY A 428 -11.62 -15.38 5.14
N SER A 429 -11.07 -15.75 3.98
CA SER A 429 -11.56 -16.82 3.12
C SER A 429 -11.11 -18.20 3.61
N ILE A 430 -9.84 -18.30 4.01
CA ILE A 430 -9.24 -19.52 4.57
C ILE A 430 -9.96 -19.93 5.86
N ALA A 431 -10.21 -18.99 6.78
CA ALA A 431 -10.93 -19.26 8.02
C ALA A 431 -12.35 -19.80 7.82
N LYS A 432 -12.98 -19.53 6.66
CA LYS A 432 -14.29 -20.11 6.29
C LYS A 432 -14.18 -21.47 5.63
N LEU A 433 -13.05 -21.76 4.98
CA LEU A 433 -12.79 -23.09 4.39
C LEU A 433 -12.33 -24.07 5.47
N ASP A 434 -11.36 -23.67 6.25
CA ASP A 434 -10.77 -24.45 7.32
C ASP A 434 -10.36 -23.55 8.49
N PRO A 435 -11.19 -23.47 9.54
CA PRO A 435 -10.87 -22.67 10.73
C PRO A 435 -9.65 -23.14 11.51
N SER A 436 -9.16 -24.36 11.27
CA SER A 436 -7.98 -24.92 11.94
C SER A 436 -6.65 -24.50 11.29
N LEU A 437 -6.69 -24.03 10.04
CA LEU A 437 -5.52 -23.64 9.26
C LEU A 437 -5.09 -22.20 9.59
N SER A 438 -3.92 -22.05 10.19
CA SER A 438 -3.33 -20.72 10.41
C SER A 438 -2.41 -20.32 9.24
N MET A 439 -2.79 -19.27 8.52
CA MET A 439 -1.93 -18.72 7.45
C MET A 439 -0.54 -18.32 7.97
N LEU A 440 -0.46 -17.81 9.19
CA LEU A 440 0.80 -17.39 9.79
C LEU A 440 1.74 -18.58 10.05
N GLU A 441 1.22 -19.73 10.49
CA GLU A 441 2.02 -20.95 10.70
C GLU A 441 2.55 -21.51 9.38
N VAL A 442 1.72 -21.50 8.32
CA VAL A 442 2.14 -21.89 6.98
C VAL A 442 3.22 -20.91 6.47
N ALA A 443 3.01 -19.60 6.65
CA ALA A 443 3.96 -18.57 6.24
C ALA A 443 5.31 -18.70 6.96
N GLN A 444 5.34 -19.10 8.24
CA GLN A 444 6.59 -19.35 8.97
C GLN A 444 7.35 -20.55 8.40
N THR A 445 6.65 -21.64 8.12
CA THR A 445 7.25 -22.83 7.51
C THR A 445 7.80 -22.52 6.12
N PHE A 446 7.02 -21.78 5.32
CA PHE A 446 7.42 -21.29 4.00
C PHE A 446 8.63 -20.36 4.09
N GLY A 447 8.62 -19.38 4.99
CA GLY A 447 9.70 -18.42 5.18
C GLY A 447 11.02 -19.10 5.55
N ARG A 448 10.99 -20.11 6.43
CA ARG A 448 12.19 -20.91 6.76
C ARG A 448 12.74 -21.64 5.53
N SER A 449 11.87 -22.24 4.71
CA SER A 449 12.27 -22.93 3.49
C SER A 449 12.80 -21.97 2.41
N TYR A 450 12.19 -20.79 2.30
CA TYR A 450 12.61 -19.71 1.42
C TYR A 450 14.04 -19.24 1.73
N PHE A 451 14.32 -18.89 2.98
CA PHE A 451 15.68 -18.49 3.38
C PHE A 451 16.69 -19.65 3.21
N LYS A 452 16.30 -20.89 3.52
CA LYS A 452 17.19 -22.05 3.33
C LYS A 452 17.54 -22.24 1.84
N ARG A 453 16.60 -22.02 0.93
CA ARG A 453 16.84 -22.08 -0.54
C ARG A 453 17.69 -20.90 -1.02
N LYS A 454 17.44 -19.70 -0.52
CA LYS A 454 18.18 -18.49 -0.88
C LYS A 454 19.61 -18.50 -0.34
N PHE A 455 19.84 -19.16 0.80
CA PHE A 455 21.15 -19.31 1.42
C PHE A 455 21.93 -20.44 0.75
N ASN A 456 22.43 -20.16 -0.45
CA ASN A 456 23.26 -21.10 -1.18
C ASN A 456 24.67 -21.11 -0.55
N TRP A 457 24.99 -22.13 0.26
CA TRP A 457 26.27 -22.26 0.97
C TRP A 457 27.49 -22.10 0.04
N ARG A 458 27.36 -22.47 -1.24
CA ARG A 458 28.46 -22.33 -2.22
C ARG A 458 28.73 -20.87 -2.59
N SER A 459 27.71 -20.06 -2.87
CA SER A 459 27.91 -18.64 -3.18
C SER A 459 28.36 -17.84 -1.96
N THR A 460 27.93 -18.23 -0.77
CA THR A 460 28.34 -17.60 0.49
C THR A 460 29.77 -18.02 0.88
N LEU A 461 30.18 -19.24 0.59
CA LEU A 461 31.57 -19.70 0.74
C LEU A 461 32.50 -18.99 -0.26
N ASP A 462 32.08 -18.84 -1.54
CA ASP A 462 32.87 -18.14 -2.55
C ASP A 462 33.01 -16.65 -2.21
N GLN A 463 31.93 -15.99 -1.79
CA GLN A 463 31.99 -14.62 -1.25
C GLN A 463 32.73 -14.53 0.09
N GLY A 464 32.57 -15.52 0.96
CA GLY A 464 33.29 -15.61 2.24
C GLY A 464 34.79 -15.81 2.01
N ILE A 465 35.19 -16.63 1.05
CA ILE A 465 36.60 -16.83 0.66
C ILE A 465 37.15 -15.56 0.01
N LEU A 466 36.40 -14.92 -0.91
CA LEU A 466 36.80 -13.63 -1.49
C LEU A 466 36.93 -12.55 -0.42
N ASN A 467 35.95 -12.44 0.49
CA ASN A 467 36.03 -11.49 1.59
C ASN A 467 37.14 -11.82 2.60
N ALA A 468 37.44 -13.11 2.84
CA ALA A 468 38.57 -13.54 3.65
C ALA A 468 39.92 -13.24 2.96
N VAL A 469 40.00 -13.40 1.64
CA VAL A 469 41.19 -13.01 0.86
C VAL A 469 41.38 -11.50 0.87
N PHE A 470 40.30 -10.70 0.70
CA PHE A 470 40.35 -9.26 0.82
C PHE A 470 40.65 -8.79 2.26
N ALA A 471 40.08 -9.44 3.28
CA ALA A 471 40.41 -9.21 4.67
C ALA A 471 41.88 -9.62 5.00
N GLY A 472 42.35 -10.72 4.44
CA GLY A 472 43.75 -11.15 4.55
C GLY A 472 44.71 -10.12 3.90
N GLN A 473 44.37 -9.58 2.73
CA GLN A 473 45.14 -8.51 2.12
C GLN A 473 45.06 -7.17 2.88
N ALA A 474 43.91 -6.90 3.53
CA ALA A 474 43.75 -5.75 4.40
C ALA A 474 44.54 -5.89 5.69
N ILE A 475 44.63 -7.13 6.26
CA ILE A 475 45.42 -7.41 7.47
C ILE A 475 46.92 -7.29 7.18
N THR A 476 47.42 -7.68 6.02
CA THR A 476 48.84 -7.51 5.66
C THR A 476 49.23 -6.05 5.43
N LYS A 477 48.28 -5.17 5.04
CA LYS A 477 48.47 -3.75 4.89
C LYS A 477 48.08 -2.92 6.13
N PHE A 478 47.55 -3.56 7.15
CA PHE A 478 47.11 -2.92 8.39
C PHE A 478 48.28 -2.32 9.20
N PRO A 479 49.44 -2.97 9.30
CA PRO A 479 50.61 -2.34 9.96
C PRO A 479 51.14 -1.10 9.26
N GLU A 480 51.13 -1.08 7.90
CA GLU A 480 51.55 0.12 7.14
C GLU A 480 50.56 1.27 7.34
N LYS A 481 49.25 0.98 7.25
CA LYS A 481 48.22 2.03 7.47
C LYS A 481 48.14 2.50 8.92
N LEU A 482 48.48 1.63 9.90
CA LEU A 482 48.57 2.01 11.31
C LEU A 482 49.76 2.91 11.55
N ASN A 483 50.92 2.64 10.94
CA ASN A 483 52.08 3.50 10.99
C ASN A 483 51.82 4.84 10.30
N ASP A 484 51.18 4.87 9.13
CA ASP A 484 50.76 6.10 8.46
C ASP A 484 49.81 6.94 9.32
N LEU A 485 48.90 6.29 10.05
CA LEU A 485 47.98 6.93 11.00
C LEU A 485 48.71 7.49 12.21
N ILE A 486 49.65 6.73 12.78
CA ILE A 486 50.47 7.15 13.91
C ILE A 486 51.38 8.32 13.47
N ASP A 487 52.02 8.22 12.32
CA ASP A 487 52.86 9.28 11.78
C ASP A 487 52.06 10.55 11.44
N THR A 488 50.83 10.42 10.95
CA THR A 488 49.91 11.53 10.68
C THR A 488 49.43 12.20 11.97
N VAL A 489 49.18 11.45 13.03
CA VAL A 489 48.81 11.96 14.35
C VAL A 489 50.00 12.60 15.06
N VAL A 490 51.19 12.00 14.99
CA VAL A 490 52.42 12.47 15.63
C VAL A 490 52.98 13.73 14.91
N SER A 491 52.78 13.82 13.58
CA SER A 491 53.21 14.99 12.79
C SER A 491 52.30 16.21 12.93
N GLY A 492 51.20 16.12 13.67
CA GLY A 492 50.28 17.24 13.93
C GLY A 492 49.46 17.70 12.72
N ASN A 493 49.47 16.94 11.62
CA ASN A 493 48.82 17.32 10.35
C ASN A 493 47.44 16.66 10.17
N THR A 494 46.76 16.24 11.26
CA THR A 494 45.43 15.69 11.25
C THR A 494 44.40 16.78 11.00
N LYS A 495 43.91 16.89 9.76
CA LYS A 495 42.63 17.55 9.48
C LYS A 495 41.53 16.50 9.62
N VAL A 496 40.88 16.47 10.79
CA VAL A 496 39.67 15.70 11.00
C VAL A 496 38.52 16.51 10.45
N ASP A 497 38.03 16.15 9.28
CA ASP A 497 36.85 16.75 8.68
C ASP A 497 35.61 16.06 9.25
N ILE A 498 35.11 16.60 10.37
CA ILE A 498 33.87 16.09 10.98
C ILE A 498 32.71 16.79 10.28
N GLN A 499 32.12 16.13 9.28
CA GLN A 499 30.87 16.59 8.68
C GLN A 499 29.70 16.32 9.62
N TYR A 500 29.36 17.29 10.43
CA TYR A 500 28.08 17.29 11.15
C TYR A 500 26.95 17.63 10.18
N LYS A 501 26.04 16.75 9.97
CA LYS A 501 24.90 16.87 9.03
C LYS A 501 23.94 18.02 9.37
N GLU A 502 24.09 18.69 10.51
CA GLU A 502 23.28 19.85 10.98
C GLU A 502 24.10 21.07 11.40
N GLN A 503 25.32 21.23 10.89
CA GLN A 503 26.23 22.31 11.24
C GLN A 503 25.58 23.71 11.11
N ASN A 504 24.72 23.90 10.11
CA ASN A 504 24.06 25.20 9.87
C ASN A 504 23.00 25.56 10.94
N VAL A 505 22.40 24.58 11.63
CA VAL A 505 21.39 24.85 12.68
C VAL A 505 22.08 25.26 13.98
N VAL A 506 23.14 24.54 14.34
CA VAL A 506 23.91 24.80 15.57
C VAL A 506 24.66 26.14 15.44
N LEU A 507 25.31 26.40 14.31
CA LEU A 507 25.99 27.69 14.06
C LEU A 507 25.03 28.88 14.11
N LYS A 508 23.83 28.78 13.52
CA LYS A 508 22.79 29.82 13.61
C LYS A 508 22.23 30.02 15.02
N GLN A 509 22.25 29.00 15.86
CA GLN A 509 21.88 29.14 17.27
C GLN A 509 22.98 29.81 18.08
N LEU A 510 24.24 29.44 17.85
CA LEU A 510 25.39 30.04 18.48
C LEU A 510 25.52 31.52 18.08
N GLU A 511 25.38 31.85 16.80
CA GLU A 511 25.39 33.21 16.28
C GLU A 511 24.30 34.08 16.93
N ARG A 512 23.12 33.57 17.13
CA ARG A 512 22.04 34.29 17.86
C ARG A 512 22.33 34.49 19.32
N LEU A 513 23.00 33.54 19.99
CA LEU A 513 23.42 33.67 21.39
C LEU A 513 24.53 34.72 21.52
N VAL A 514 25.53 34.69 20.67
CA VAL A 514 26.63 35.64 20.65
C VAL A 514 26.11 37.06 20.38
N ASN A 515 25.24 37.25 19.39
CA ASN A 515 24.63 38.54 19.09
C ASN A 515 23.82 39.09 20.25
N ARG A 516 23.07 38.26 20.99
CA ARG A 516 22.33 38.68 22.20
C ARG A 516 23.29 39.10 23.34
N LEU A 517 24.40 38.39 23.49
CA LEU A 517 25.41 38.69 24.49
C LEU A 517 26.12 40.04 24.17
N ILE A 518 26.47 40.28 22.91
CA ILE A 518 27.04 41.56 22.47
C ILE A 518 26.09 42.71 22.76
N VAL A 519 24.82 42.59 22.40
CA VAL A 519 23.81 43.63 22.68
C VAL A 519 23.66 43.88 24.18
N ALA A 520 23.66 42.85 25.01
CA ALA A 520 23.59 42.99 26.47
C ALA A 520 24.80 43.71 27.05
N VAL A 521 25.99 43.40 26.58
CA VAL A 521 27.24 44.06 27.03
C VAL A 521 27.25 45.53 26.60
N VAL A 522 26.86 45.85 25.37
CA VAL A 522 26.80 47.24 24.87
C VAL A 522 25.76 48.04 25.66
N LEU A 523 24.56 47.47 25.93
CA LEU A 523 23.57 48.14 26.77
C LEU A 523 24.07 48.39 28.20
N ALA A 524 24.74 47.41 28.79
CA ALA A 524 25.34 47.59 30.12
C ALA A 524 26.39 48.71 30.11
N ALA A 525 27.25 48.78 29.10
CA ALA A 525 28.25 49.85 28.97
C ALA A 525 27.58 51.21 28.78
N VAL A 526 26.51 51.33 27.98
CA VAL A 526 25.75 52.57 27.80
C VAL A 526 25.10 53.01 29.12
N ILE A 527 24.49 52.09 29.86
CA ILE A 527 23.87 52.42 31.18
C ILE A 527 24.91 52.86 32.19
N LEU A 528 26.04 52.15 32.29
CA LEU A 528 27.12 52.51 33.21
C LEU A 528 27.76 53.86 32.82
N GLY A 529 28.04 54.08 31.53
CA GLY A 529 28.57 55.34 31.02
C GLY A 529 27.61 56.50 31.26
N SER A 530 26.31 56.31 31.04
CA SER A 530 25.26 57.28 31.33
C SER A 530 25.17 57.62 32.84
N SER A 531 25.32 56.60 33.69
CA SER A 531 25.32 56.78 35.16
C SER A 531 26.48 57.64 35.61
N LEU A 532 27.70 57.37 35.12
CA LEU A 532 28.91 58.16 35.45
C LEU A 532 28.76 59.57 34.97
N LEU A 533 28.19 59.82 33.78
CA LEU A 533 28.00 61.20 33.25
C LEU A 533 26.92 61.94 34.07
N VAL A 534 25.89 61.31 34.54
CA VAL A 534 24.84 61.92 35.39
C VAL A 534 25.45 62.27 36.78
N GLU A 535 26.22 61.36 37.39
CA GLU A 535 26.82 61.52 38.70
C GLU A 535 27.91 62.57 38.69
N GLY A 536 28.72 62.60 37.62
CA GLY A 536 29.82 63.57 37.47
C GLY A 536 29.42 64.99 36.98
N SER A 537 28.17 65.26 36.72
CA SER A 537 27.65 66.45 36.03
C SER A 537 27.15 67.57 36.97
N ALA A 538 27.54 67.61 38.26
CA ALA A 538 27.02 68.55 39.28
C ALA A 538 27.09 70.01 38.84
N ASP A 539 28.10 70.44 38.01
CA ASP A 539 28.32 71.83 37.56
C ASP A 539 28.14 72.06 36.05
N HIS A 540 27.73 70.97 35.27
CA HIS A 540 27.68 71.07 33.80
C HIS A 540 26.35 70.55 33.22
N PRO A 541 25.30 71.42 33.00
CA PRO A 541 23.96 70.98 32.56
C PRO A 541 23.96 70.27 31.17
N HIS A 542 24.96 70.52 30.33
CA HIS A 542 25.04 69.81 29.05
C HIS A 542 25.45 68.34 29.22
N ILE A 543 26.37 68.06 30.18
CA ILE A 543 26.83 66.69 30.47
C ILE A 543 25.70 65.88 31.09
N TYR A 544 24.91 66.49 31.99
CA TYR A 544 23.69 65.87 32.57
C TYR A 544 22.68 65.44 31.50
N ARG A 545 22.39 66.36 30.54
CA ARG A 545 21.47 66.04 29.41
C ARG A 545 21.98 64.89 28.54
N LEU A 546 23.26 64.76 28.31
CA LEU A 546 23.86 63.68 27.55
C LEU A 546 23.74 62.34 28.25
N GLY A 547 23.93 62.29 29.59
CA GLY A 547 23.74 61.09 30.39
C GLY A 547 22.28 60.63 30.41
N VAL A 548 21.35 61.60 30.58
CA VAL A 548 19.90 61.30 30.54
C VAL A 548 19.47 60.77 29.15
N ALA A 549 20.02 61.36 28.08
CA ALA A 549 19.76 60.88 26.71
C ALA A 549 20.23 59.41 26.50
N GLY A 550 21.38 59.06 27.06
CA GLY A 550 21.88 57.67 27.01
C GLY A 550 20.96 56.67 27.73
N TYR A 551 20.40 57.04 28.88
CA TYR A 551 19.39 56.22 29.57
C TYR A 551 18.13 56.03 28.72
N ILE A 552 17.60 57.10 28.10
CA ILE A 552 16.39 57.03 27.27
C ILE A 552 16.63 56.09 26.07
N ILE A 553 17.82 56.20 25.44
CA ILE A 553 18.21 55.33 24.31
C ILE A 553 18.28 53.86 24.77
N ALA A 554 18.93 53.60 25.92
CA ALA A 554 19.04 52.25 26.44
C ALA A 554 17.66 51.61 26.75
N ILE A 555 16.76 52.38 27.39
CA ILE A 555 15.40 51.94 27.70
C ILE A 555 14.61 51.65 26.38
N ALA A 556 14.72 52.56 25.39
CA ALA A 556 14.03 52.36 24.11
C ALA A 556 14.51 51.09 23.40
N ILE A 557 15.82 50.80 23.41
CA ILE A 557 16.37 49.58 22.83
C ILE A 557 15.85 48.31 23.58
N ILE A 558 15.81 48.35 24.92
CA ILE A 558 15.27 47.25 25.72
C ILE A 558 13.80 46.98 25.38
N ILE A 559 12.99 48.03 25.29
CA ILE A 559 11.55 47.87 24.90
C ILE A 559 11.42 47.27 23.51
N LEU A 560 12.20 47.73 22.52
CA LEU A 560 12.19 47.17 21.17
C LEU A 560 12.60 45.68 21.14
N LEU A 561 13.59 45.29 21.92
CA LEU A 561 14.01 43.90 22.03
C LEU A 561 12.93 43.00 22.64
N VAL A 562 12.26 43.46 23.70
CA VAL A 562 11.18 42.72 24.35
C VAL A 562 9.99 42.58 23.40
N LEU A 563 9.59 43.64 22.70
CA LEU A 563 8.51 43.62 21.71
C LEU A 563 8.84 42.67 20.55
N SER A 564 10.07 42.71 20.05
CA SER A 564 10.52 41.79 18.99
C SER A 564 10.43 40.32 19.42
N GLU A 565 10.81 40.01 20.66
CA GLU A 565 10.74 38.66 21.19
C GLU A 565 9.27 38.18 21.37
N ILE A 566 8.38 39.07 21.84
CA ILE A 566 6.95 38.78 21.97
C ILE A 566 6.32 38.50 20.61
N ILE A 567 6.61 39.36 19.61
CA ILE A 567 6.11 39.17 18.23
C ILE A 567 6.64 37.88 17.62
N HIS A 568 7.92 37.54 17.87
CA HIS A 568 8.53 36.32 17.36
C HIS A 568 7.90 35.06 17.99
N ARG A 569 7.60 35.10 19.28
CA ARG A 569 6.87 34.00 19.98
C ARG A 569 5.43 33.86 19.50
N TRP A 570 4.77 34.96 19.16
CA TRP A 570 3.41 34.94 18.61
C TRP A 570 3.36 34.34 17.20
N LYS A 571 4.35 34.65 16.35
CA LYS A 571 4.50 34.06 15.01
C LYS A 571 4.84 32.57 15.00
N LYS A 572 5.44 32.05 16.07
CA LYS A 572 5.75 30.61 16.21
C LYS A 572 4.56 29.79 16.77
N ARG A 573 3.53 30.44 17.30
CA ARG A 573 2.31 29.79 17.84
C ARG A 573 1.16 29.73 16.83
N LYS A 574 1.29 30.41 15.70
CA LYS A 574 0.43 30.24 14.51
C LYS A 574 1.14 29.33 13.49
#